data_e66a9d634bd1aa8ddf4fc8a9128ec596
#
_entry.id   e66a9d634bd1aa8ddf4fc8a9128ec596
#
_cell.length_a   1.000
_cell.length_b   1.000
_cell.length_c   1.000
_cell.angle_alpha   90.00
_cell.angle_beta   90.00
_cell.angle_gamma   90.00
#
_symmetry.space_group_name_H-M   'P 1'
#
loop_
_entity.id
_entity.type
_entity.pdbx_description
1 polymer ?
#
loop_
_entity_poly.entity_id
_entity_poly.type
_entity_poly.pdbx_seq_one_letter_code
_entity_poly.pdbx_strand_id
1 'polypeptide(L)'
;MGELQGVLFDMDGLLVDSEPFWFEVECDVMARLDGKWSQADQRALIGGSLPRTVSYLLARAGKPASSEDVGRWLVDGMTSLLASRPLPMRPGAEKLLAEVRAAGIPHALVTSSERPIMDAVLKQAGVTFTATVCADDVSHGKPDPEPYLRAAQRVGADPGGCVALGLA
;
A
#
# COMPACT_ATOMS: atom_id res chain seq x y z
N MET A 1 -30.86 6.23 6.11
CA MET A 1 -29.45 6.18 5.68
C MET A 1 -28.67 7.00 6.69
N GLY A 2 -27.68 6.39 7.36
CA GLY A 2 -26.80 7.11 8.30
C GLY A 2 -25.96 8.16 7.57
N GLU A 3 -25.54 9.20 8.28
CA GLU A 3 -24.63 10.21 7.78
C GLU A 3 -23.23 9.58 7.56
N LEU A 4 -22.54 9.92 6.45
CA LEU A 4 -21.19 9.46 6.17
C LEU A 4 -20.22 10.09 7.17
N GLN A 5 -19.56 9.25 7.98
CA GLN A 5 -18.69 9.71 9.07
C GLN A 5 -17.21 9.67 8.71
N GLY A 6 -16.82 8.89 7.71
CA GLY A 6 -15.42 8.78 7.29
C GLY A 6 -15.24 8.08 5.95
N VAL A 7 -14.14 8.40 5.27
CA VAL A 7 -13.72 7.73 4.04
C VAL A 7 -12.30 7.16 4.24
N LEU A 8 -12.17 5.85 4.04
CA LEU A 8 -10.93 5.10 4.23
C LEU A 8 -10.39 4.68 2.88
N PHE A 9 -9.26 5.24 2.47
CA PHE A 9 -8.66 5.03 1.16
C PHE A 9 -7.56 3.97 1.24
N ASP A 10 -7.58 2.99 0.35
CA ASP A 10 -6.41 2.19 0.06
C ASP A 10 -5.35 3.04 -0.70
N MET A 11 -4.11 2.57 -0.74
CA MET A 11 -3.01 3.27 -1.39
C MET A 11 -2.69 2.65 -2.75
N ASP A 12 -2.18 1.45 -2.73
CA ASP A 12 -1.64 0.77 -3.92
C ASP A 12 -2.77 0.37 -4.88
N GLY A 13 -2.68 0.83 -6.13
CA GLY A 13 -3.68 0.58 -7.17
C GLY A 13 -4.97 1.38 -7.04
N LEU A 14 -5.21 2.07 -5.92
CA LEU A 14 -6.38 2.94 -5.71
C LEU A 14 -6.02 4.44 -5.72
N LEU A 15 -5.16 4.86 -4.81
CA LEU A 15 -4.69 6.26 -4.73
C LEU A 15 -3.62 6.52 -5.79
N VAL A 16 -2.66 5.61 -5.91
CA VAL A 16 -1.50 5.71 -6.80
C VAL A 16 -1.34 4.45 -7.65
N ASP A 17 -0.73 4.61 -8.84
CA ASP A 17 -0.42 3.51 -9.74
C ASP A 17 0.98 2.95 -9.44
N SER A 18 1.08 2.21 -8.34
CA SER A 18 2.34 1.66 -7.84
C SER A 18 2.73 0.30 -8.42
N GLU A 19 1.82 -0.39 -9.12
CA GLU A 19 2.04 -1.73 -9.66
C GLU A 19 3.27 -1.83 -10.59
N PRO A 20 3.54 -0.86 -11.51
CA PRO A 20 4.75 -0.90 -12.33
C PRO A 20 6.04 -0.77 -11.52
N PHE A 21 6.01 -0.03 -10.39
CA PHE A 21 7.15 0.13 -9.49
C PHE A 21 7.43 -1.16 -8.74
N TRP A 22 6.39 -1.80 -8.20
CA TRP A 22 6.50 -3.10 -7.56
C TRP A 22 7.08 -4.15 -8.50
N PHE A 23 6.58 -4.20 -9.75
CA PHE A 23 7.11 -5.15 -10.75
C PHE A 23 8.61 -4.98 -10.99
N GLU A 24 9.08 -3.75 -11.13
CA GLU A 24 10.50 -3.45 -11.35
C GLU A 24 11.34 -3.88 -10.15
N VAL A 25 10.92 -3.53 -8.92
CA VAL A 25 11.64 -3.92 -7.70
C VAL A 25 11.66 -5.43 -7.51
N GLU A 26 10.55 -6.11 -7.75
CA GLU A 26 10.44 -7.56 -7.67
C GLU A 26 11.36 -8.25 -8.70
N CYS A 27 11.43 -7.73 -9.93
CA CYS A 27 12.39 -8.20 -10.94
C CYS A 27 13.84 -8.05 -10.47
N ASP A 28 14.21 -6.90 -9.89
CA ASP A 28 15.55 -6.64 -9.40
C ASP A 28 15.92 -7.57 -8.23
N VAL A 29 14.97 -7.79 -7.30
CA VAL A 29 15.18 -8.72 -6.18
C VAL A 29 15.31 -10.15 -6.69
N MET A 30 14.48 -10.58 -7.64
CA MET A 30 14.60 -11.92 -8.23
C MET A 30 15.87 -12.11 -9.01
N ALA A 31 16.38 -11.09 -9.71
CA ALA A 31 17.69 -11.13 -10.35
C ALA A 31 18.82 -11.34 -9.33
N ARG A 32 18.76 -10.70 -8.15
CA ARG A 32 19.69 -10.94 -7.04
C ARG A 32 19.62 -12.37 -6.50
N LEU A 33 18.44 -12.99 -6.57
CA LEU A 33 18.19 -14.36 -6.11
C LEU A 33 18.44 -15.42 -7.17
N ASP A 34 19.03 -15.06 -8.34
CA ASP A 34 19.22 -15.93 -9.50
C ASP A 34 17.91 -16.62 -9.95
N GLY A 35 16.77 -15.96 -9.74
CA GLY A 35 15.45 -16.42 -10.08
C GLY A 35 14.87 -15.72 -11.32
N LYS A 36 13.67 -16.12 -11.71
CA LYS A 36 12.91 -15.50 -12.80
C LYS A 36 11.63 -14.89 -12.25
N TRP A 37 11.21 -13.77 -12.81
CA TRP A 37 10.00 -13.06 -12.45
C TRP A 37 9.17 -12.72 -13.67
N SER A 38 7.86 -12.83 -13.58
CA SER A 38 6.94 -12.55 -14.66
C SER A 38 5.77 -11.70 -14.18
N GLN A 39 5.04 -11.10 -15.11
CA GLN A 39 3.79 -10.40 -14.79
C GLN A 39 2.72 -11.33 -14.19
N ALA A 40 2.77 -12.64 -14.47
CA ALA A 40 1.86 -13.60 -13.87
C ALA A 40 2.16 -13.77 -12.37
N ASP A 41 3.44 -13.78 -11.99
CA ASP A 41 3.88 -13.84 -10.59
C ASP A 41 3.43 -12.59 -9.83
N GLN A 42 3.66 -11.41 -10.38
CA GLN A 42 3.20 -10.16 -9.79
C GLN A 42 1.68 -10.15 -9.58
N ARG A 43 0.89 -10.50 -10.62
CA ARG A 43 -0.57 -10.54 -10.50
C ARG A 43 -1.07 -11.45 -9.38
N ALA A 44 -0.35 -12.52 -9.06
CA ALA A 44 -0.68 -13.40 -7.94
C ALA A 44 -0.48 -12.75 -6.57
N LEU A 45 0.24 -11.62 -6.52
CA LEU A 45 0.62 -10.92 -5.28
C LEU A 45 -0.10 -9.57 -5.09
N ILE A 46 -0.81 -9.07 -6.10
CA ILE A 46 -1.55 -7.80 -6.00
C ILE A 46 -2.41 -7.78 -4.74
N GLY A 47 -2.34 -6.69 -3.98
CA GLY A 47 -3.05 -6.53 -2.71
C GLY A 47 -2.50 -7.37 -1.55
N GLY A 48 -1.40 -8.10 -1.74
CA GLY A 48 -0.74 -8.88 -0.71
C GLY A 48 0.08 -8.05 0.27
N SER A 49 0.55 -8.71 1.32
CA SER A 49 1.47 -8.15 2.31
C SER A 49 2.93 -8.43 1.94
N LEU A 50 3.86 -7.63 2.46
CA LEU A 50 5.30 -7.84 2.26
C LEU A 50 5.75 -9.26 2.67
N PRO A 51 5.35 -9.83 3.82
CA PRO A 51 5.72 -11.21 4.18
C PRO A 51 5.24 -12.26 3.15
N ARG A 52 4.07 -12.06 2.56
CA ARG A 52 3.56 -12.93 1.49
C ARG A 52 4.42 -12.82 0.23
N THR A 53 4.77 -11.60 -0.17
CA THR A 53 5.65 -11.36 -1.32
C THR A 53 7.02 -11.98 -1.10
N VAL A 54 7.63 -11.75 0.07
CA VAL A 54 8.92 -12.34 0.45
C VAL A 54 8.91 -13.86 0.37
N SER A 55 7.88 -14.51 0.94
CA SER A 55 7.74 -15.97 0.91
C SER A 55 7.60 -16.50 -0.52
N TYR A 56 6.85 -15.77 -1.36
CA TYR A 56 6.65 -16.15 -2.77
C TYR A 56 7.93 -16.03 -3.59
N LEU A 57 8.72 -14.95 -3.39
CA LEU A 57 10.02 -14.75 -4.03
C LEU A 57 11.01 -15.84 -3.62
N LEU A 58 11.13 -16.11 -2.32
CA LEU A 58 12.02 -17.14 -1.79
C LEU A 58 11.69 -18.55 -2.31
N ALA A 59 10.41 -18.87 -2.49
CA ALA A 59 9.99 -20.15 -3.08
C ALA A 59 10.43 -20.34 -4.54
N ARG A 60 10.79 -19.25 -5.24
CA ARG A 60 11.23 -19.21 -6.65
C ARG A 60 12.70 -18.83 -6.81
N ALA A 61 13.38 -18.57 -5.72
CA ALA A 61 14.79 -18.19 -5.71
C ALA A 61 15.69 -19.32 -6.22
N GLY A 62 16.67 -18.97 -7.03
CA GLY A 62 17.73 -19.88 -7.49
C GLY A 62 18.85 -20.07 -6.47
N LYS A 63 18.92 -19.19 -5.46
CA LYS A 63 19.86 -19.29 -4.34
C LYS A 63 19.22 -18.85 -3.02
N PRO A 64 19.75 -19.31 -1.87
CA PRO A 64 19.19 -18.98 -0.57
C PRO A 64 19.42 -17.50 -0.19
N ALA A 65 18.44 -16.92 0.51
CA ALA A 65 18.56 -15.64 1.18
C ALA A 65 17.67 -15.63 2.42
N SER A 66 17.91 -14.71 3.36
CA SER A 66 17.03 -14.54 4.51
C SER A 66 15.76 -13.76 4.14
N SER A 67 14.65 -14.06 4.80
CA SER A 67 13.42 -13.30 4.64
C SER A 67 13.60 -11.82 4.99
N GLU A 68 14.43 -11.53 5.97
CA GLU A 68 14.77 -10.17 6.40
C GLU A 68 15.48 -9.39 5.30
N ASP A 69 16.50 -10.00 4.66
CA ASP A 69 17.23 -9.37 3.56
C ASP A 69 16.32 -9.09 2.36
N VAL A 70 15.51 -10.08 1.96
CA VAL A 70 14.57 -9.93 0.84
C VAL A 70 13.54 -8.84 1.13
N GLY A 71 12.98 -8.81 2.34
CA GLY A 71 12.05 -7.76 2.76
C GLY A 71 12.70 -6.37 2.71
N ARG A 72 13.92 -6.24 3.24
CA ARG A 72 14.69 -4.99 3.18
C ARG A 72 14.96 -4.54 1.73
N TRP A 73 15.38 -5.45 0.84
CA TRP A 73 15.61 -5.10 -0.57
C TRP A 73 14.36 -4.62 -1.29
N LEU A 74 13.20 -5.17 -0.97
CA LEU A 74 11.91 -4.70 -1.52
C LEU A 74 11.60 -3.28 -1.04
N VAL A 75 11.70 -3.01 0.27
CA VAL A 75 11.42 -1.68 0.85
C VAL A 75 12.41 -0.64 0.33
N ASP A 76 13.73 -0.96 0.33
CA ASP A 76 14.77 -0.07 -0.17
C ASP A 76 14.63 0.20 -1.67
N GLY A 77 14.28 -0.82 -2.45
CA GLY A 77 14.01 -0.69 -3.88
C GLY A 77 12.84 0.26 -4.16
N MET A 78 11.71 0.06 -3.48
CA MET A 78 10.53 0.92 -3.63
C MET A 78 10.81 2.36 -3.23
N THR A 79 11.42 2.58 -2.07
CA THR A 79 11.75 3.94 -1.60
C THR A 79 12.74 4.64 -2.52
N SER A 80 13.72 3.91 -3.09
CA SER A 80 14.67 4.43 -4.07
C SER A 80 14.00 4.83 -5.38
N LEU A 81 13.09 4.01 -5.91
CA LEU A 81 12.32 4.34 -7.11
C LEU A 81 11.43 5.56 -6.88
N LEU A 82 10.72 5.60 -5.75
CA LEU A 82 9.88 6.73 -5.37
C LEU A 82 10.67 8.03 -5.21
N ALA A 83 11.94 7.97 -4.82
CA ALA A 83 12.81 9.14 -4.76
C ALA A 83 13.34 9.58 -6.13
N SER A 84 13.37 8.69 -7.13
CA SER A 84 14.03 8.93 -8.42
C SER A 84 13.09 9.35 -9.55
N ARG A 85 11.82 9.00 -9.47
CA ARG A 85 10.84 9.30 -10.52
C ARG A 85 9.41 9.46 -9.97
N PRO A 86 8.54 10.25 -10.67
CA PRO A 86 7.18 10.50 -10.21
C PRO A 86 6.32 9.22 -10.26
N LEU A 87 5.51 9.04 -9.23
CA LEU A 87 4.49 8.01 -9.13
C LEU A 87 3.13 8.62 -9.51
N PRO A 88 2.48 8.17 -10.58
CA PRO A 88 1.19 8.71 -10.98
C PRO A 88 0.09 8.42 -9.97
N MET A 89 -0.74 9.40 -9.68
CA MET A 89 -2.02 9.14 -9.01
C MET A 89 -2.99 8.45 -9.97
N ARG A 90 -3.87 7.63 -9.42
CA ARG A 90 -4.91 6.99 -10.22
C ARG A 90 -5.91 8.04 -10.73
N PRO A 91 -6.45 7.87 -11.94
CA PRO A 91 -7.45 8.78 -12.48
C PRO A 91 -8.63 8.97 -11.52
N GLY A 92 -8.92 10.21 -11.18
CA GLY A 92 -10.00 10.59 -10.27
C GLY A 92 -9.65 10.57 -8.77
N ALA A 93 -8.53 9.95 -8.36
CA ALA A 93 -8.16 9.86 -6.95
C ALA A 93 -7.93 11.23 -6.30
N GLU A 94 -7.20 12.10 -6.97
CA GLU A 94 -6.94 13.47 -6.50
C GLU A 94 -8.24 14.27 -6.36
N LYS A 95 -9.12 14.19 -7.37
CA LYS A 95 -10.42 14.88 -7.35
C LYS A 95 -11.29 14.38 -6.20
N LEU A 96 -11.42 13.07 -6.04
CA LEU A 96 -12.20 12.48 -4.95
C LEU A 96 -11.67 12.90 -3.58
N LEU A 97 -10.35 12.85 -3.38
CA LEU A 97 -9.74 13.28 -2.12
C LEU A 97 -10.01 14.77 -1.84
N ALA A 98 -9.95 15.63 -2.87
CA ALA A 98 -10.27 17.04 -2.75
C ALA A 98 -11.73 17.27 -2.39
N GLU A 99 -12.68 16.53 -2.98
CA GLU A 99 -14.11 16.60 -2.68
C GLU A 99 -14.41 16.15 -1.24
N VAL A 100 -13.82 15.04 -0.77
CA VAL A 100 -13.96 14.55 0.60
C VAL A 100 -13.47 15.59 1.61
N ARG A 101 -12.34 16.23 1.31
CA ARG A 101 -11.78 17.31 2.13
C ARG A 101 -12.67 18.55 2.15
N ALA A 102 -13.15 18.98 0.99
CA ALA A 102 -14.03 20.15 0.86
C ALA A 102 -15.35 19.93 1.61
N ALA A 103 -15.83 18.68 1.67
CA ALA A 103 -17.01 18.30 2.46
C ALA A 103 -16.75 18.21 3.97
N GLY A 104 -15.50 18.39 4.42
CA GLY A 104 -15.12 18.29 5.84
C GLY A 104 -15.21 16.86 6.39
N ILE A 105 -15.26 15.83 5.53
CA ILE A 105 -15.38 14.44 5.96
C ILE A 105 -14.02 13.93 6.41
N PRO A 106 -13.89 13.37 7.64
CA PRO A 106 -12.68 12.72 8.10
C PRO A 106 -12.25 11.60 7.14
N HIS A 107 -10.96 11.51 6.85
CA HIS A 107 -10.47 10.53 5.89
C HIS A 107 -9.11 9.96 6.32
N ALA A 108 -8.91 8.68 6.07
CA ALA A 108 -7.67 7.99 6.39
C ALA A 108 -7.12 7.24 5.18
N LEU A 109 -5.79 7.11 5.15
CA LEU A 109 -5.10 6.17 4.27
C LEU A 109 -4.89 4.85 5.01
N VAL A 110 -5.21 3.72 4.36
CA VAL A 110 -5.08 2.37 4.92
C VAL A 110 -4.36 1.49 3.93
N THR A 111 -3.10 1.18 4.18
CA THR A 111 -2.26 0.41 3.25
C THR A 111 -1.67 -0.84 3.91
N SER A 112 -1.41 -1.87 3.09
CA SER A 112 -0.62 -3.04 3.48
C SER A 112 0.89 -2.82 3.31
N SER A 113 1.31 -1.67 2.78
CA SER A 113 2.71 -1.29 2.65
C SER A 113 3.29 -0.82 3.98
N GLU A 114 4.60 -0.98 4.12
CA GLU A 114 5.36 -0.54 5.29
C GLU A 114 5.45 0.99 5.35
N ARG A 115 5.67 1.52 6.54
CA ARG A 115 5.72 2.97 6.80
C ARG A 115 6.68 3.74 5.90
N PRO A 116 7.92 3.29 5.64
CA PRO A 116 8.83 4.02 4.76
C PRO A 116 8.28 4.21 3.33
N ILE A 117 7.58 3.20 2.81
CA ILE A 117 6.95 3.26 1.47
C ILE A 117 5.77 4.22 1.50
N MET A 118 4.87 4.09 2.48
CA MET A 118 3.71 4.97 2.64
C MET A 118 4.15 6.45 2.74
N ASP A 119 5.13 6.74 3.59
CA ASP A 119 5.63 8.11 3.78
C ASP A 119 6.25 8.68 2.50
N ALA A 120 6.99 7.86 1.74
CA ALA A 120 7.55 8.26 0.46
C ALA A 120 6.46 8.55 -0.59
N VAL A 121 5.41 7.73 -0.65
CA VAL A 121 4.25 7.96 -1.54
C VAL A 121 3.54 9.26 -1.18
N LEU A 122 3.20 9.46 0.09
CA LEU A 122 2.49 10.66 0.56
C LEU A 122 3.30 11.95 0.29
N LYS A 123 4.60 11.89 0.55
CA LYS A 123 5.52 13.01 0.27
C LYS A 123 5.56 13.34 -1.21
N GLN A 124 5.66 12.33 -2.07
CA GLN A 124 5.74 12.54 -3.51
C GLN A 124 4.41 13.01 -4.10
N ALA A 125 3.28 12.43 -3.69
CA ALA A 125 1.95 12.82 -4.14
C ALA A 125 1.54 14.22 -3.61
N GLY A 126 2.21 14.72 -2.57
CA GLY A 126 1.86 16.01 -1.95
C GLY A 126 0.49 16.01 -1.28
N VAL A 127 0.01 14.83 -0.87
CA VAL A 127 -1.29 14.66 -0.21
C VAL A 127 -1.13 14.34 1.27
N THR A 128 -2.11 14.72 2.06
CA THR A 128 -2.18 14.43 3.49
C THR A 128 -3.54 13.81 3.83
N PHE A 129 -3.60 13.08 4.92
CA PHE A 129 -4.81 12.47 5.45
C PHE A 129 -5.00 12.88 6.91
N THR A 130 -6.25 12.82 7.41
CA THR A 130 -6.55 13.04 8.84
C THR A 130 -5.82 11.99 9.69
N ALA A 131 -5.75 10.75 9.20
CA ALA A 131 -4.99 9.66 9.82
C ALA A 131 -4.44 8.72 8.76
N THR A 132 -3.43 7.94 9.13
CA THR A 132 -2.86 6.89 8.30
C THR A 132 -2.74 5.60 9.09
N VAL A 133 -2.91 4.46 8.44
CA VAL A 133 -2.65 3.11 8.96
C VAL A 133 -1.86 2.35 7.92
N CYS A 134 -0.70 1.83 8.30
CA CYS A 134 0.18 1.01 7.45
C CYS A 134 0.41 -0.37 8.08
N ALA A 135 1.18 -1.21 7.42
CA ALA A 135 1.50 -2.56 7.90
C ALA A 135 2.09 -2.56 9.32
N ASP A 136 2.94 -1.57 9.63
CA ASP A 136 3.59 -1.47 10.95
C ASP A 136 2.65 -1.09 12.10
N ASP A 137 1.44 -0.64 11.78
CA ASP A 137 0.47 -0.17 12.79
C ASP A 137 -0.44 -1.27 13.31
N VAL A 138 -0.48 -2.45 12.69
CA VAL A 138 -1.47 -3.50 12.93
C VAL A 138 -0.82 -4.84 13.26
N SER A 139 -1.53 -5.66 14.01
CA SER A 139 -1.13 -7.04 14.28
C SER A 139 -1.54 -7.98 13.16
N HIS A 140 -2.68 -7.70 12.52
CA HIS A 140 -3.21 -8.47 11.42
C HIS A 140 -3.51 -7.52 10.24
N GLY A 141 -2.79 -7.74 9.12
CA GLY A 141 -2.97 -6.98 7.89
C GLY A 141 -4.19 -7.45 7.10
N LYS A 142 -4.53 -6.71 6.03
CA LYS A 142 -5.60 -7.10 5.10
C LYS A 142 -5.41 -8.56 4.61
N PRO A 143 -6.46 -9.38 4.55
CA PRO A 143 -7.90 -9.05 4.58
C PRO A 143 -8.53 -8.97 5.98
N ASP A 144 -7.75 -9.00 7.07
CA ASP A 144 -8.29 -8.77 8.41
C ASP A 144 -8.90 -7.36 8.49
N PRO A 145 -10.03 -7.16 9.17
CA PRO A 145 -10.66 -5.85 9.32
C PRO A 145 -9.85 -4.88 10.22
N GLU A 146 -8.88 -5.36 10.98
CA GLU A 146 -8.11 -4.54 11.94
C GLU A 146 -7.60 -3.21 11.35
N PRO A 147 -6.99 -3.16 10.13
CA PRO A 147 -6.50 -1.90 9.59
C PRO A 147 -7.59 -0.85 9.40
N TYR A 148 -8.76 -1.25 8.91
CA TYR A 148 -9.89 -0.36 8.69
C TYR A 148 -10.57 0.07 9.99
N LEU A 149 -10.73 -0.84 10.96
CA LEU A 149 -11.26 -0.54 12.29
C LEU A 149 -10.34 0.46 13.02
N ARG A 150 -9.03 0.26 12.94
CA ARG A 150 -8.05 1.18 13.51
C ARG A 150 -8.07 2.55 12.82
N ALA A 151 -8.25 2.59 11.51
CA ALA A 151 -8.38 3.84 10.77
C ALA A 151 -9.65 4.61 11.17
N ALA A 152 -10.80 3.95 11.25
CA ALA A 152 -12.04 4.55 11.73
C ALA A 152 -11.88 5.14 13.14
N GLN A 153 -11.25 4.39 14.05
CA GLN A 153 -10.93 4.87 15.40
C GLN A 153 -10.05 6.12 15.38
N ARG A 154 -8.99 6.14 14.55
CA ARG A 154 -8.05 7.27 14.44
C ARG A 154 -8.72 8.54 13.89
N VAL A 155 -9.73 8.42 13.06
CA VAL A 155 -10.49 9.58 12.56
C VAL A 155 -11.72 9.92 13.42
N GLY A 156 -11.97 9.17 14.48
CA GLY A 156 -13.08 9.42 15.41
C GLY A 156 -14.46 9.06 14.85
N ALA A 157 -14.52 8.12 13.90
CA ALA A 157 -15.76 7.70 13.24
C ALA A 157 -16.21 6.30 13.69
N ASP A 158 -17.52 6.06 13.66
CA ASP A 158 -18.07 4.72 13.78
C ASP A 158 -17.72 3.92 12.50
N PRO A 159 -17.12 2.71 12.61
CA PRO A 159 -16.84 1.88 11.44
C PRO A 159 -18.06 1.65 10.54
N GLY A 160 -19.26 1.50 11.12
CA GLY A 160 -20.52 1.37 10.39
C GLY A 160 -20.95 2.62 9.61
N GLY A 161 -20.39 3.79 9.95
CA GLY A 161 -20.58 5.06 9.26
C GLY A 161 -19.48 5.38 8.24
N CYS A 162 -18.48 4.50 8.07
CA CYS A 162 -17.37 4.70 7.14
C CYS A 162 -17.61 3.99 5.80
N VAL A 163 -17.04 4.57 4.74
CA VAL A 163 -16.87 3.91 3.44
C VAL A 163 -15.40 3.59 3.24
N ALA A 164 -15.09 2.32 2.97
CA ALA A 164 -13.76 1.87 2.58
C ALA A 164 -13.67 1.78 1.05
N LEU A 165 -12.64 2.38 0.49
CA LEU A 165 -12.32 2.35 -0.93
C LEU A 165 -11.05 1.53 -1.09
N GLY A 166 -11.12 0.41 -1.83
CA GLY A 166 -9.99 -0.50 -2.02
C GLY A 166 -10.19 -1.38 -3.22
N LEU A 167 -9.11 -2.03 -3.65
CA LEU A 167 -9.21 -3.14 -4.60
C LEU A 167 -9.80 -4.35 -3.85
N ALA A 168 -10.79 -5.00 -4.48
CA ALA A 168 -11.43 -6.21 -3.96
C ALA A 168 -10.52 -7.44 -4.13
#